data_d2759ac1fad56f91c2317592ebdfa5ec
#
_entry.id   d2759ac1fad56f91c2317592ebdfa5ec
#
_cell.length_a   1.000
_cell.length_b   1.000
_cell.length_c   1.000
_cell.angle_alpha   90.00
_cell.angle_beta   90.00
_cell.angle_gamma   90.00
#
_symmetry.space_group_name_H-M   'P 1'
#
loop_
_entity.id
_entity.type
_entity.pdbx_description
1 polymer ?
#
loop_
_entity_poly.entity_id
_entity_poly.type
_entity_poly.pdbx_seq_one_letter_code
_entity_poly.pdbx_strand_id
1 'polypeptide(L)'
;MIIASLFEERAQGLYHNTTAVIDADGAYLGKYRKNHIPDDPGFYEKFYFTPGDTGYRMFETQYARIGTLICWDQWYPEAARITALMGADILFFPTAIGWDTAETSEAANREQYEAWQTIQRSHAIANGVHVVSVNRTGIEAGTRFWGGSFVANPFGTVLYQAPHNTPVTQVVEIDLRLNRKYREVWPFLRDRRIDTYHPVTNRWIDKT
;
A
#
# COMPACT_ATOMS: atom_id res chain seq x y z
N MET A 1 -5.13 -1.92 -17.58
CA MET A 1 -5.31 -1.00 -16.45
C MET A 1 -3.96 -0.40 -16.05
N ILE A 2 -3.94 0.89 -15.68
CA ILE A 2 -2.73 1.60 -15.21
C ILE A 2 -3.07 2.24 -13.85
N ILE A 3 -2.16 2.12 -12.90
CA ILE A 3 -2.16 2.89 -11.64
C ILE A 3 -0.99 3.86 -11.73
N ALA A 4 -1.28 5.15 -11.88
CA ALA A 4 -0.29 6.20 -12.08
C ALA A 4 -0.14 7.06 -10.83
N SER A 5 1.07 7.13 -10.26
CA SER A 5 1.40 8.06 -9.16
C SER A 5 1.67 9.45 -9.70
N LEU A 6 1.08 10.46 -9.08
CA LEU A 6 1.06 11.84 -9.56
C LEU A 6 1.33 12.82 -8.42
N PHE A 7 2.05 13.91 -8.72
CA PHE A 7 2.01 15.15 -7.95
C PHE A 7 0.81 15.95 -8.46
N GLU A 8 -0.28 15.96 -7.72
CA GLU A 8 -1.51 16.62 -8.13
C GLU A 8 -1.55 18.06 -7.63
N GLU A 9 -1.64 19.02 -8.53
CA GLU A 9 -2.09 20.38 -8.21
C GLU A 9 -3.62 20.41 -8.31
N ARG A 10 -4.29 20.47 -7.15
CA ARG A 10 -5.75 20.59 -7.07
C ARG A 10 -6.22 22.02 -7.29
N ALA A 11 -5.45 22.94 -6.74
CA ALA A 11 -5.63 24.38 -6.86
C ALA A 11 -4.28 25.05 -6.56
N GLN A 12 -4.14 26.32 -6.86
CA GLN A 12 -2.94 27.07 -6.57
C GLN A 12 -2.57 26.98 -5.08
N GLY A 13 -1.40 26.43 -4.78
CA GLY A 13 -0.91 26.22 -3.40
C GLY A 13 -1.54 25.03 -2.65
N LEU A 14 -2.35 24.21 -3.31
CA LEU A 14 -2.97 23.01 -2.73
C LEU A 14 -2.60 21.78 -3.55
N TYR A 15 -1.75 20.94 -2.96
CA TYR A 15 -1.18 19.76 -3.63
C TYR A 15 -1.47 18.47 -2.89
N HIS A 16 -1.58 17.36 -3.63
CA HIS A 16 -1.75 16.03 -3.09
C HIS A 16 -0.81 15.03 -3.76
N ASN A 17 -0.35 14.07 -2.98
CA ASN A 17 0.24 12.84 -3.49
C ASN A 17 -0.92 11.91 -3.89
N THR A 18 -1.02 11.59 -5.18
CA THR A 18 -2.23 11.02 -5.77
C THR A 18 -1.89 9.82 -6.65
N THR A 19 -2.76 8.80 -6.63
CA THR A 19 -2.80 7.78 -7.68
C THR A 19 -4.04 7.93 -8.51
N ALA A 20 -3.89 7.92 -9.84
CA ALA A 20 -4.97 7.84 -10.82
C ALA A 20 -5.12 6.41 -11.31
N VAL A 21 -6.34 5.93 -11.49
CA VAL A 21 -6.65 4.60 -12.02
C VAL A 21 -7.28 4.75 -13.39
N ILE A 22 -6.66 4.12 -14.39
CA ILE A 22 -7.09 4.11 -15.79
C ILE A 22 -7.32 2.66 -16.18
N ASP A 23 -8.51 2.31 -16.68
CA ASP A 23 -8.85 0.94 -17.04
C ASP A 23 -8.17 0.49 -18.35
N ALA A 24 -8.38 -0.75 -18.73
CA ALA A 24 -7.73 -1.35 -19.90
C ALA A 24 -8.17 -0.73 -21.24
N ASP A 25 -9.37 -0.18 -21.29
CA ASP A 25 -9.91 0.56 -22.45
C ASP A 25 -9.50 2.04 -22.47
N GLY A 26 -8.72 2.51 -21.47
CA GLY A 26 -8.31 3.90 -21.33
C GLY A 26 -9.29 4.77 -20.53
N ALA A 27 -10.39 4.24 -20.03
CA ALA A 27 -11.32 4.99 -19.20
C ALA A 27 -10.70 5.40 -17.87
N TYR A 28 -10.83 6.67 -17.51
CA TYR A 28 -10.44 7.17 -16.20
C TYR A 28 -11.46 6.78 -15.15
N LEU A 29 -11.09 5.90 -14.22
CA LEU A 29 -11.97 5.41 -13.16
C LEU A 29 -11.98 6.30 -11.92
N GLY A 30 -11.03 7.20 -11.80
CA GLY A 30 -10.91 8.09 -10.65
C GLY A 30 -9.54 8.08 -10.01
N LYS A 31 -9.46 8.64 -8.80
CA LYS A 31 -8.19 8.80 -8.08
C LYS A 31 -8.35 8.56 -6.59
N TYR A 32 -7.22 8.20 -5.96
CA TYR A 32 -7.03 8.19 -4.51
C TYR A 32 -5.96 9.22 -4.14
N ARG A 33 -6.20 10.01 -3.11
CA ARG A 33 -5.25 10.94 -2.52
C ARG A 33 -4.71 10.35 -1.23
N LYS A 34 -3.39 10.31 -1.10
CA LYS A 34 -2.67 9.75 0.05
C LYS A 34 -3.17 10.36 1.36
N ASN A 35 -3.62 9.52 2.29
CA ASN A 35 -4.15 9.98 3.58
C ASN A 35 -3.03 10.20 4.60
N HIS A 36 -2.07 9.29 4.69
CA HIS A 36 -0.97 9.36 5.65
C HIS A 36 0.25 10.02 5.02
N ILE A 37 0.53 11.26 5.39
CA ILE A 37 1.64 12.03 4.86
C ILE A 37 2.81 11.96 5.86
N PRO A 38 3.98 11.39 5.48
CA PRO A 38 5.14 11.30 6.34
C PRO A 38 5.83 12.66 6.54
N ASP A 39 6.61 12.74 7.60
CA ASP A 39 7.49 13.86 7.91
C ASP A 39 8.78 13.34 8.57
N ASP A 40 9.29 12.25 8.05
CA ASP A 40 10.49 11.58 8.55
C ASP A 40 11.75 12.13 7.88
N PRO A 41 12.93 11.93 8.45
CA PRO A 41 14.20 12.30 7.82
C PRO A 41 14.31 11.73 6.40
N GLY A 42 14.51 12.62 5.41
CA GLY A 42 14.54 12.27 3.98
C GLY A 42 13.17 12.19 3.30
N PHE A 43 12.06 12.21 4.05
CA PHE A 43 10.69 12.09 3.52
C PHE A 43 9.78 13.23 4.03
N TYR A 44 10.18 14.47 3.84
CA TYR A 44 9.46 15.67 4.31
C TYR A 44 8.26 16.01 3.42
N GLU A 45 7.36 15.06 3.23
CA GLU A 45 6.20 15.21 2.33
C GLU A 45 5.18 16.24 2.83
N LYS A 46 5.10 16.50 4.14
CA LYS A 46 4.19 17.52 4.70
C LYS A 46 4.49 18.93 4.25
N PHE A 47 5.70 19.19 3.76
CA PHE A 47 6.03 20.49 3.14
C PHE A 47 5.25 20.73 1.85
N TYR A 48 4.95 19.65 1.11
CA TYR A 48 4.32 19.74 -0.21
C TYR A 48 2.83 19.40 -0.16
N PHE A 49 2.45 18.36 0.56
CA PHE A 49 1.17 17.70 0.40
C PHE A 49 0.22 17.91 1.56
N THR A 50 -1.01 18.25 1.20
CA THR A 50 -2.17 18.15 2.10
C THR A 50 -2.63 16.69 2.16
N PRO A 51 -3.04 16.19 3.35
CA PRO A 51 -3.66 14.86 3.46
C PRO A 51 -4.84 14.68 2.51
N GLY A 52 -5.08 13.43 2.10
CA GLY A 52 -6.16 13.08 1.19
C GLY A 52 -7.53 13.39 1.79
N ASP A 53 -8.44 13.86 0.96
CA ASP A 53 -9.82 14.23 1.30
C ASP A 53 -10.87 13.47 0.48
N THR A 54 -10.45 12.46 -0.28
CA THR A 54 -11.33 11.58 -1.06
C THR A 54 -11.79 10.35 -0.28
N GLY A 55 -11.26 10.15 0.92
CA GLY A 55 -11.38 8.87 1.65
C GLY A 55 -10.65 7.74 0.94
N TYR A 56 -10.76 6.54 1.51
CA TYR A 56 -10.27 5.33 0.85
C TYR A 56 -11.13 4.99 -0.36
N ARG A 57 -10.54 4.33 -1.36
CA ARG A 57 -11.20 4.04 -2.63
C ARG A 57 -10.97 2.60 -3.09
N MET A 58 -12.01 2.01 -3.63
CA MET A 58 -11.98 0.79 -4.44
C MET A 58 -12.44 1.17 -5.84
N PHE A 59 -11.81 0.57 -6.85
CA PHE A 59 -12.10 0.80 -8.27
C PHE A 59 -12.48 -0.53 -8.92
N GLU A 60 -13.63 -0.56 -9.58
CA GLU A 60 -14.03 -1.67 -10.42
C GLU A 60 -13.37 -1.53 -11.79
N THR A 61 -12.54 -2.49 -12.14
CA THR A 61 -11.88 -2.57 -13.44
C THR A 61 -12.44 -3.74 -14.26
N GLN A 62 -12.10 -3.83 -15.52
CA GLN A 62 -12.52 -4.97 -16.35
C GLN A 62 -12.07 -6.34 -15.81
N TYR A 63 -11.03 -6.39 -14.95
CA TYR A 63 -10.43 -7.65 -14.53
C TYR A 63 -10.57 -7.94 -13.04
N ALA A 64 -10.65 -6.91 -12.19
CA ALA A 64 -10.67 -7.06 -10.74
C ALA A 64 -11.15 -5.79 -10.06
N ARG A 65 -11.59 -5.92 -8.81
CA ARG A 65 -11.79 -4.78 -7.91
C ARG A 65 -10.48 -4.50 -7.21
N ILE A 66 -9.96 -3.30 -7.38
CA ILE A 66 -8.66 -2.93 -6.85
C ILE A 66 -8.76 -1.78 -5.86
N GLY A 67 -7.86 -1.80 -4.87
CA GLY A 67 -7.55 -0.64 -4.05
C GLY A 67 -6.14 -0.15 -4.33
N THR A 68 -5.91 1.15 -4.26
CA THR A 68 -4.57 1.72 -4.28
C THR A 68 -4.35 2.58 -3.05
N LEU A 69 -3.23 2.36 -2.38
CA LEU A 69 -2.78 3.06 -1.18
C LEU A 69 -1.33 3.47 -1.42
N ILE A 70 -0.91 4.65 -0.94
CA ILE A 70 0.38 5.22 -1.37
C ILE A 70 1.39 5.18 -0.24
N CYS A 71 2.52 4.50 -0.46
CA CYS A 71 3.74 4.54 0.35
C CYS A 71 3.45 4.44 1.86
N TRP A 72 3.45 5.58 2.60
CA TRP A 72 3.25 5.61 4.06
C TRP A 72 1.94 4.95 4.53
N ASP A 73 0.89 4.95 3.71
CA ASP A 73 -0.37 4.22 3.99
C ASP A 73 -0.14 2.72 4.25
N GLN A 74 0.95 2.15 3.73
CA GLN A 74 1.30 0.73 3.86
C GLN A 74 1.55 0.29 5.31
N TRP A 75 1.85 1.22 6.22
CA TRP A 75 2.10 0.92 7.62
C TRP A 75 0.83 0.84 8.47
N TYR A 76 -0.30 1.31 7.95
CA TYR A 76 -1.56 1.43 8.68
C TYR A 76 -2.55 0.32 8.32
N PRO A 77 -2.77 -0.66 9.22
CA PRO A 77 -3.72 -1.76 8.99
C PRO A 77 -5.14 -1.29 8.66
N GLU A 78 -5.55 -0.14 9.21
CA GLU A 78 -6.87 0.47 8.98
C GLU A 78 -7.08 0.80 7.51
N ALA A 79 -6.08 1.35 6.83
CA ALA A 79 -6.14 1.71 5.42
C ALA A 79 -6.43 0.47 4.55
N ALA A 80 -5.65 -0.59 4.75
CA ALA A 80 -5.82 -1.86 4.05
C ALA A 80 -7.17 -2.51 4.38
N ARG A 81 -7.57 -2.48 5.66
CA ARG A 81 -8.84 -3.06 6.12
C ARG A 81 -10.04 -2.35 5.51
N ILE A 82 -10.08 -1.03 5.54
CA ILE A 82 -11.20 -0.25 4.99
C ILE A 82 -11.32 -0.52 3.49
N THR A 83 -10.21 -0.48 2.76
CA THR A 83 -10.21 -0.73 1.31
C THR A 83 -10.68 -2.15 0.97
N ALA A 84 -10.26 -3.15 1.75
CA ALA A 84 -10.73 -4.54 1.58
C ALA A 84 -12.22 -4.69 1.90
N LEU A 85 -12.74 -3.98 2.93
CA LEU A 85 -14.17 -3.98 3.27
C LEU A 85 -15.04 -3.32 2.19
N MET A 86 -14.47 -2.41 1.39
CA MET A 86 -15.12 -1.86 0.19
C MET A 86 -15.21 -2.88 -0.95
N GLY A 87 -14.58 -4.04 -0.80
CA GLY A 87 -14.66 -5.15 -1.75
C GLY A 87 -13.43 -5.33 -2.62
N ALA A 88 -12.30 -4.67 -2.34
CA ALA A 88 -11.08 -4.87 -3.12
C ALA A 88 -10.62 -6.34 -3.10
N ASP A 89 -10.20 -6.82 -4.26
CA ASP A 89 -9.60 -8.14 -4.46
C ASP A 89 -8.06 -8.06 -4.47
N ILE A 90 -7.53 -6.90 -4.87
CA ILE A 90 -6.10 -6.62 -4.91
C ILE A 90 -5.85 -5.24 -4.28
N LEU A 91 -4.84 -5.16 -3.42
CA LEU A 91 -4.32 -3.90 -2.88
C LEU A 91 -2.97 -3.58 -3.51
N PHE A 92 -2.85 -2.40 -4.12
CA PHE A 92 -1.61 -1.89 -4.70
C PHE A 92 -1.00 -0.82 -3.80
N PHE A 93 0.31 -0.91 -3.59
CA PHE A 93 1.11 0.03 -2.81
C PHE A 93 2.28 0.58 -3.64
N PRO A 94 2.06 1.57 -4.51
CA PRO A 94 3.17 2.31 -5.11
C PRO A 94 3.92 3.07 -4.02
N THR A 95 5.25 2.93 -4.01
CA THR A 95 6.10 3.30 -2.89
C THR A 95 7.46 3.83 -3.36
N ALA A 96 8.04 4.73 -2.56
CA ALA A 96 9.43 5.13 -2.62
C ALA A 96 9.99 5.10 -1.19
N ILE A 97 10.51 3.94 -0.76
CA ILE A 97 11.09 3.73 0.56
C ILE A 97 12.47 3.09 0.43
N GLY A 98 13.40 3.43 1.32
CA GLY A 98 14.78 2.97 1.26
C GLY A 98 15.50 3.14 2.58
N TRP A 99 16.78 2.81 2.56
CA TRP A 99 17.72 2.98 3.66
C TRP A 99 18.39 4.35 3.56
N ASP A 100 18.71 4.92 4.71
CA ASP A 100 19.65 6.03 4.79
C ASP A 100 21.04 5.53 4.32
N THR A 101 21.67 6.23 3.40
CA THR A 101 23.01 5.88 2.92
C THR A 101 24.09 6.05 4.00
N ALA A 102 23.82 6.78 5.07
CA ALA A 102 24.69 6.90 6.23
C ALA A 102 24.60 5.69 7.18
N GLU A 103 23.50 4.89 7.11
CA GLU A 103 23.38 3.66 7.91
C GLU A 103 24.23 2.55 7.33
N THR A 104 25.20 2.10 8.10
CA THR A 104 26.17 1.06 7.70
C THR A 104 25.84 -0.32 8.27
N SER A 105 24.89 -0.43 9.19
CA SER A 105 24.48 -1.69 9.78
C SER A 105 23.61 -2.49 8.81
N GLU A 106 24.17 -3.56 8.24
CA GLU A 106 23.39 -4.49 7.41
C GLU A 106 22.25 -5.15 8.16
N ALA A 107 22.41 -5.38 9.47
CA ALA A 107 21.35 -5.95 10.32
C ALA A 107 20.19 -4.98 10.44
N ALA A 108 20.42 -3.70 10.75
CA ALA A 108 19.39 -2.68 10.82
C ALA A 108 18.67 -2.49 9.48
N ASN A 109 19.42 -2.47 8.39
CA ASN A 109 18.87 -2.36 7.03
C ASN A 109 17.96 -3.56 6.69
N ARG A 110 18.38 -4.77 7.05
CA ARG A 110 17.57 -5.97 6.86
C ARG A 110 16.29 -5.94 7.70
N GLU A 111 16.36 -5.56 8.96
CA GLU A 111 15.20 -5.46 9.85
C GLU A 111 14.14 -4.48 9.31
N GLN A 112 14.56 -3.33 8.77
CA GLN A 112 13.66 -2.36 8.15
C GLN A 112 12.93 -2.96 6.94
N TYR A 113 13.67 -3.64 6.06
CA TYR A 113 13.08 -4.29 4.89
C TYR A 113 12.12 -5.42 5.28
N GLU A 114 12.51 -6.27 6.23
CA GLU A 114 11.69 -7.37 6.73
C GLU A 114 10.40 -6.85 7.38
N ALA A 115 10.47 -5.77 8.16
CA ALA A 115 9.29 -5.12 8.73
C ALA A 115 8.34 -4.63 7.63
N TRP A 116 8.87 -3.96 6.60
CA TRP A 116 8.11 -3.47 5.46
C TRP A 116 7.42 -4.60 4.68
N GLN A 117 8.11 -5.69 4.40
CA GLN A 117 7.52 -6.83 3.71
C GLN A 117 6.48 -7.54 4.60
N THR A 118 6.80 -7.70 5.88
CA THR A 118 5.93 -8.40 6.85
C THR A 118 4.60 -7.69 7.03
N ILE A 119 4.59 -6.36 7.24
CA ILE A 119 3.33 -5.62 7.44
C ILE A 119 2.42 -5.74 6.22
N GLN A 120 2.95 -5.67 5.02
CA GLN A 120 2.15 -5.76 3.80
C GLN A 120 1.66 -7.18 3.52
N ARG A 121 2.46 -8.20 3.81
CA ARG A 121 2.01 -9.60 3.81
C ARG A 121 0.91 -9.84 4.84
N SER A 122 1.00 -9.21 6.00
CA SER A 122 -0.04 -9.21 7.02
C SER A 122 -1.37 -8.63 6.49
N HIS A 123 -1.32 -7.57 5.68
CA HIS A 123 -2.53 -7.03 5.03
C HIS A 123 -3.19 -8.05 4.09
N ALA A 124 -2.39 -8.80 3.33
CA ALA A 124 -2.91 -9.85 2.46
C ALA A 124 -3.64 -10.92 3.29
N ILE A 125 -3.02 -11.44 4.35
CA ILE A 125 -3.55 -12.47 5.23
C ILE A 125 -4.83 -11.99 5.94
N ALA A 126 -4.73 -10.86 6.64
CA ALA A 126 -5.81 -10.36 7.49
C ALA A 126 -7.07 -9.99 6.70
N ASN A 127 -6.97 -9.73 5.40
CA ASN A 127 -8.07 -9.31 4.54
C ASN A 127 -8.46 -10.35 3.49
N GLY A 128 -7.69 -11.42 3.31
CA GLY A 128 -7.89 -12.43 2.27
C GLY A 128 -7.86 -11.83 0.87
N VAL A 129 -6.86 -10.99 0.56
CA VAL A 129 -6.65 -10.28 -0.71
C VAL A 129 -5.25 -10.52 -1.24
N HIS A 130 -5.04 -10.29 -2.53
CA HIS A 130 -3.68 -10.14 -3.06
C HIS A 130 -3.11 -8.76 -2.69
N VAL A 131 -1.80 -8.71 -2.47
CA VAL A 131 -1.06 -7.45 -2.25
C VAL A 131 0.04 -7.33 -3.28
N VAL A 132 0.12 -6.16 -3.91
CA VAL A 132 1.15 -5.79 -4.89
C VAL A 132 1.87 -4.56 -4.40
N SER A 133 3.11 -4.74 -3.95
CA SER A 133 3.97 -3.66 -3.47
C SER A 133 4.98 -3.32 -4.54
N VAL A 134 4.95 -2.08 -5.01
CA VAL A 134 5.84 -1.60 -6.07
C VAL A 134 6.72 -0.50 -5.50
N ASN A 135 8.01 -0.81 -5.33
CA ASN A 135 8.97 0.12 -4.75
C ASN A 135 10.02 0.57 -5.77
N ARG A 136 10.47 1.79 -5.59
CA ARG A 136 11.55 2.41 -6.35
C ARG A 136 12.91 1.73 -6.08
N THR A 137 13.83 1.82 -7.04
CA THR A 137 15.25 1.47 -6.91
C THR A 137 16.13 2.71 -7.14
N GLY A 138 17.42 2.61 -6.80
CA GLY A 138 18.42 3.65 -7.04
C GLY A 138 18.73 4.46 -5.78
N ILE A 139 19.54 5.50 -5.95
CA ILE A 139 20.00 6.37 -4.85
C ILE A 139 19.67 7.82 -5.22
N GLU A 140 19.09 8.54 -4.28
CA GLU A 140 18.78 9.96 -4.42
C GLU A 140 18.75 10.63 -3.04
N ALA A 141 19.34 11.82 -2.93
CA ALA A 141 19.29 12.67 -1.73
C ALA A 141 19.60 11.95 -0.41
N GLY A 142 20.58 11.04 -0.39
CA GLY A 142 20.96 10.29 0.81
C GLY A 142 20.12 9.06 1.09
N THR A 143 19.12 8.75 0.27
CA THR A 143 18.29 7.55 0.40
C THR A 143 18.68 6.53 -0.68
N ARG A 144 18.96 5.30 -0.27
CA ARG A 144 19.07 4.14 -1.15
C ARG A 144 17.74 3.41 -1.16
N PHE A 145 16.93 3.60 -2.19
CA PHE A 145 15.67 2.90 -2.36
C PHE A 145 15.92 1.42 -2.53
N TRP A 146 15.32 0.60 -1.67
CA TRP A 146 15.68 -0.82 -1.58
C TRP A 146 15.01 -1.74 -2.61
N GLY A 147 14.21 -1.20 -3.55
CA GLY A 147 13.53 -2.04 -4.52
C GLY A 147 12.72 -3.14 -3.85
N GLY A 148 13.01 -4.41 -4.17
CA GLY A 148 12.40 -5.55 -3.51
C GLY A 148 10.88 -5.61 -3.66
N SER A 149 10.33 -4.99 -4.73
CA SER A 149 8.89 -5.04 -5.05
C SER A 149 8.41 -6.48 -5.05
N PHE A 150 7.18 -6.73 -4.59
CA PHE A 150 6.69 -8.10 -4.51
C PHE A 150 5.18 -8.21 -4.72
N VAL A 151 4.75 -9.44 -5.01
CA VAL A 151 3.33 -9.83 -5.05
C VAL A 151 3.11 -10.92 -4.01
N ALA A 152 2.12 -10.74 -3.15
CA ALA A 152 1.72 -11.74 -2.17
C ALA A 152 0.27 -12.20 -2.41
N ASN A 153 0.04 -13.50 -2.20
CA ASN A 153 -1.30 -14.09 -2.24
C ASN A 153 -2.06 -13.86 -0.91
N PRO A 154 -3.34 -14.22 -0.81
CA PRO A 154 -4.16 -14.04 0.40
C PRO A 154 -3.65 -14.76 1.67
N PHE A 155 -2.70 -15.70 1.55
CA PHE A 155 -2.02 -16.32 2.69
C PHE A 155 -0.65 -15.71 2.99
N GLY A 156 -0.33 -14.58 2.34
CA GLY A 156 0.94 -13.89 2.53
C GLY A 156 2.13 -14.60 1.89
N THR A 157 1.90 -15.63 1.07
CA THR A 157 2.97 -16.26 0.29
C THR A 157 3.43 -15.30 -0.79
N VAL A 158 4.72 -15.04 -0.84
CA VAL A 158 5.33 -14.21 -1.89
C VAL A 158 5.37 -15.03 -3.18
N LEU A 159 4.60 -14.59 -4.18
CA LEU A 159 4.54 -15.20 -5.51
C LEU A 159 5.68 -14.75 -6.41
N TYR A 160 6.11 -13.51 -6.22
CA TYR A 160 7.23 -12.89 -6.92
C TYR A 160 7.89 -11.85 -6.03
N GLN A 161 9.20 -11.74 -6.14
CA GLN A 161 10.00 -10.68 -5.51
C GLN A 161 11.04 -10.18 -6.50
N ALA A 162 11.06 -8.87 -6.70
CA ALA A 162 12.05 -8.19 -7.51
C ALA A 162 13.40 -8.06 -6.79
N PRO A 163 14.51 -7.91 -7.50
CA PRO A 163 15.80 -7.58 -6.89
C PRO A 163 15.78 -6.20 -6.23
N HIS A 164 16.76 -5.97 -5.34
CA HIS A 164 16.87 -4.73 -4.58
C HIS A 164 17.43 -3.56 -5.38
N ASN A 165 18.28 -3.83 -6.36
CA ASN A 165 19.14 -2.81 -6.97
C ASN A 165 18.98 -2.68 -8.49
N THR A 166 18.04 -3.39 -9.07
CA THR A 166 17.84 -3.41 -10.53
C THR A 166 16.39 -3.11 -10.86
N PRO A 167 16.11 -2.12 -11.71
CA PRO A 167 14.77 -1.91 -12.25
C PRO A 167 14.33 -3.12 -13.07
N VAL A 168 13.09 -3.56 -12.87
CA VAL A 168 12.52 -4.68 -13.60
C VAL A 168 11.11 -4.39 -14.05
N THR A 169 10.68 -5.00 -15.15
CA THR A 169 9.28 -5.14 -15.54
C THR A 169 8.94 -6.61 -15.53
N GLN A 170 7.91 -6.98 -14.76
CA GLN A 170 7.54 -8.38 -14.57
C GLN A 170 6.04 -8.57 -14.71
N VAL A 171 5.66 -9.62 -15.42
CA VAL A 171 4.28 -10.13 -15.44
C VAL A 171 4.17 -11.23 -14.41
N VAL A 172 3.21 -11.08 -13.49
CA VAL A 172 2.95 -12.06 -12.43
C VAL A 172 1.52 -12.56 -12.58
N GLU A 173 1.38 -13.87 -12.73
CA GLU A 173 0.06 -14.50 -12.74
C GLU A 173 -0.49 -14.62 -11.32
N ILE A 174 -1.76 -14.22 -11.13
CA ILE A 174 -2.49 -14.36 -9.86
C ILE A 174 -3.84 -15.04 -10.11
N ASP A 175 -4.28 -15.86 -9.15
CA ASP A 175 -5.59 -16.50 -9.17
C ASP A 175 -6.55 -15.82 -8.18
N LEU A 176 -7.42 -14.97 -8.68
CA LEU A 176 -8.40 -14.23 -7.86
C LEU A 176 -9.42 -15.15 -7.15
N ARG A 177 -9.61 -16.39 -7.61
CA ARG A 177 -10.48 -17.37 -6.95
C ARG A 177 -9.96 -17.73 -5.56
N LEU A 178 -8.65 -17.59 -5.33
CA LEU A 178 -8.03 -17.82 -4.02
C LEU A 178 -8.57 -16.87 -2.95
N ASN A 179 -8.92 -15.62 -3.30
CA ASN A 179 -9.49 -14.66 -2.34
C ASN A 179 -10.77 -15.23 -1.72
N ARG A 180 -11.67 -15.74 -2.57
CA ARG A 180 -12.91 -16.36 -2.10
C ARG A 180 -12.64 -17.61 -1.27
N LYS A 181 -11.81 -18.53 -1.79
CA LYS A 181 -11.44 -19.77 -1.12
C LYS A 181 -10.91 -19.53 0.29
N TYR A 182 -9.99 -18.56 0.44
CA TYR A 182 -9.38 -18.26 1.73
C TYR A 182 -10.35 -17.57 2.70
N ARG A 183 -11.20 -16.66 2.21
CA ARG A 183 -12.25 -16.03 3.02
C ARG A 183 -13.32 -17.03 3.50
N GLU A 184 -13.56 -18.10 2.75
CA GLU A 184 -14.47 -19.19 3.15
C GLU A 184 -13.84 -20.09 4.22
N VAL A 185 -12.55 -20.43 4.09
CA VAL A 185 -11.82 -21.31 5.04
C VAL A 185 -11.48 -20.58 6.33
N TRP A 186 -11.03 -19.32 6.23
CA TRP A 186 -10.73 -18.44 7.37
C TRP A 186 -11.54 -17.15 7.26
N PRO A 187 -12.76 -17.16 7.77
CA PRO A 187 -13.71 -16.07 7.56
C PRO A 187 -13.44 -14.86 8.49
N PHE A 188 -12.22 -14.36 8.50
CA PHE A 188 -11.79 -13.26 9.38
C PHE A 188 -12.70 -12.03 9.30
N LEU A 189 -13.20 -11.70 8.09
CA LEU A 189 -14.08 -10.53 7.91
C LEU A 189 -15.46 -10.73 8.55
N ARG A 190 -15.98 -11.98 8.56
CA ARG A 190 -17.26 -12.35 9.22
C ARG A 190 -17.11 -12.28 10.74
N ASP A 191 -16.00 -12.78 11.26
CA ASP A 191 -15.79 -12.98 12.69
C ASP A 191 -15.28 -11.72 13.42
N ARG A 192 -15.26 -10.59 12.73
CA ARG A 192 -14.88 -9.29 13.32
C ARG A 192 -15.88 -8.88 14.42
N ARG A 193 -15.35 -8.48 15.56
CA ARG A 193 -16.11 -7.94 16.71
C ARG A 193 -16.21 -6.41 16.58
N ILE A 194 -17.00 -5.96 15.58
CA ILE A 194 -17.16 -4.53 15.24
C ILE A 194 -17.69 -3.71 16.42
N ASP A 195 -18.41 -4.35 17.32
CA ASP A 195 -18.93 -3.79 18.58
C ASP A 195 -17.82 -3.37 19.57
N THR A 196 -16.61 -3.89 19.41
CA THR A 196 -15.46 -3.61 20.30
C THR A 196 -14.41 -2.67 19.69
N TYR A 197 -14.56 -2.27 18.42
CA TYR A 197 -13.49 -1.55 17.69
C TYR A 197 -13.57 -0.02 17.81
N HIS A 198 -14.57 0.53 18.47
CA HIS A 198 -14.71 1.98 18.64
C HIS A 198 -13.43 2.67 19.16
N PRO A 199 -12.65 2.09 20.11
CA PRO A 199 -11.43 2.72 20.60
C PRO A 199 -10.33 2.95 19.54
N VAL A 200 -10.36 2.23 18.39
CA VAL A 200 -9.39 2.43 17.28
C VAL A 200 -9.49 3.85 16.70
N THR A 201 -10.61 4.54 16.85
CA THR A 201 -10.79 5.92 16.39
C THR A 201 -10.14 6.96 17.30
N ASN A 202 -9.70 6.58 18.50
CA ASN A 202 -8.95 7.44 19.39
C ASN A 202 -7.46 7.40 19.03
N ARG A 203 -6.80 8.55 19.09
CA ARG A 203 -5.34 8.62 18.88
C ARG A 203 -4.57 7.87 19.95
N TRP A 204 -5.07 7.88 21.16
CA TRP A 204 -4.52 7.23 22.35
C TRP A 204 -5.67 6.89 23.31
N ILE A 205 -5.48 5.84 24.10
CA ILE A 205 -6.45 5.44 25.13
C ILE A 205 -5.82 5.76 26.48
N ASP A 206 -6.32 6.82 27.14
CA ASP A 206 -5.86 7.20 28.46
C ASP A 206 -6.29 6.18 29.50
N LYS A 207 -5.45 5.99 30.54
CA LYS A 207 -5.83 5.18 31.70
C LYS A 207 -6.89 5.95 32.48
N THR A 208 -8.07 5.39 32.58
CA THR A 208 -9.11 5.86 33.52
C THR A 208 -8.78 5.48 34.93
#